data_0adf5aa403ca480a8712f7ec717d3726
#
_entry.id   0adf5aa403ca480a8712f7ec717d3726
#
_cell.length_a   1.000
_cell.length_b   1.000
_cell.length_c   1.000
_cell.angle_alpha   90.00
_cell.angle_beta   90.00
_cell.angle_gamma   90.00
#
_symmetry.space_group_name_H-M   'P 1'
#
loop_
_entity.id
_entity.type
_entity.pdbx_description
1 polymer ?
#
loop_
_entity_poly.entity_id
_entity_poly.type
_entity_poly.pdbx_seq_one_letter_code
_entity_poly.pdbx_strand_id
1 'polypeptide(L)'
;MCIRDSPYIPGADVPEFNYLSPTRRETVAVHNIGGDNLPVVIAARLDGNLEFNPQFLPDYVYTGRSVPRQLPEGMPCIIDADIWMKQYEEGVEQENVWPAFKGDQFPFVSSCPASLKFLFITYMGLNDEAIACLKYHPEIVLVSQSVHPNRLGEQRALVHQMMKEGLKNPVVFFEHYSEEEAENLQIKSAADMGALIFDGLCDGILLYNQGSLDPIVTDTTAFGILQAGRVRTSKTEYISCPGCGRTLYDLESTIARIKAATGHLKGLKIGIMGCIVNGPGEMADADYGYVGAGRGKISLYKKKECIEKNIPEEEAVERLIELIKANGDYQENK
;
A
#
# COMPACT_ATOMS: atom_id res chain seq x y z
N MET A 1 -11.43 19.45 -15.64
CA MET A 1 -10.85 20.56 -14.87
C MET A 1 -9.60 21.03 -15.58
N CYS A 2 -9.48 22.31 -15.89
CA CYS A 2 -8.31 22.82 -16.62
C CYS A 2 -7.15 22.97 -15.63
N ILE A 3 -5.96 22.50 -15.98
CA ILE A 3 -4.74 22.62 -15.13
C ILE A 3 -4.49 24.08 -14.67
N ARG A 4 -4.98 25.07 -15.42
CA ARG A 4 -4.88 26.49 -15.08
C ARG A 4 -5.68 26.88 -13.84
N ASP A 5 -6.70 26.11 -13.46
CA ASP A 5 -7.59 26.42 -12.34
C ASP A 5 -7.16 25.71 -11.05
N SER A 6 -6.08 24.92 -11.10
CA SER A 6 -5.53 24.23 -9.93
C SER A 6 -4.82 25.23 -9.04
N PRO A 7 -5.19 25.37 -7.75
CA PRO A 7 -4.50 26.28 -6.84
C PRO A 7 -3.01 25.95 -6.76
N TYR A 8 -2.18 26.99 -6.88
CA TYR A 8 -0.74 26.82 -6.74
C TYR A 8 -0.36 26.75 -5.26
N ILE A 9 0.50 25.79 -4.94
CA ILE A 9 1.09 25.66 -3.61
C ILE A 9 2.60 25.88 -3.77
N PRO A 10 3.16 26.94 -3.16
CA PRO A 10 4.59 27.16 -3.19
C PRO A 10 5.29 26.10 -2.34
N GLY A 11 5.78 25.05 -3.00
CA GLY A 11 6.59 24.03 -2.35
C GLY A 11 8.04 24.48 -2.15
N ALA A 12 8.76 23.82 -1.26
CA ALA A 12 10.19 24.01 -1.11
C ALA A 12 10.94 23.51 -2.36
N ASP A 13 11.96 24.23 -2.77
CA ASP A 13 12.90 23.76 -3.78
C ASP A 13 13.84 22.72 -3.11
N VAL A 14 13.90 21.51 -3.70
CA VAL A 14 14.77 20.42 -3.27
C VAL A 14 15.68 20.08 -4.45
N PRO A 15 16.84 20.75 -4.59
CA PRO A 15 17.71 20.61 -5.76
C PRO A 15 18.17 19.18 -6.04
N GLU A 16 18.28 18.35 -5.00
CA GLU A 16 18.70 16.96 -5.11
C GLU A 16 17.58 16.01 -5.56
N PHE A 17 16.33 16.48 -5.58
CA PHE A 17 15.20 15.66 -5.98
C PHE A 17 15.08 15.57 -7.50
N ASN A 18 15.28 14.36 -8.04
CA ASN A 18 15.21 14.12 -9.48
C ASN A 18 13.83 13.55 -9.87
N TYR A 19 12.95 14.37 -10.39
CA TYR A 19 11.61 13.98 -10.86
C TYR A 19 11.61 12.99 -12.04
N LEU A 20 12.72 12.88 -12.80
CA LEU A 20 12.83 11.95 -13.91
C LEU A 20 13.29 10.56 -13.47
N SER A 21 13.94 10.47 -12.33
CA SER A 21 14.39 9.21 -11.74
C SER A 21 14.32 9.33 -10.21
N PRO A 22 13.11 9.37 -9.64
CA PRO A 22 12.95 9.53 -8.21
C PRO A 22 13.48 8.30 -7.47
N THR A 23 14.13 8.55 -6.34
CA THR A 23 14.55 7.51 -5.41
C THR A 23 13.76 7.64 -4.13
N ARG A 24 13.56 6.52 -3.42
CA ARG A 24 12.87 6.57 -2.14
C ARG A 24 13.58 7.51 -1.18
N ARG A 25 12.82 8.40 -0.56
CA ARG A 25 13.31 9.33 0.46
C ARG A 25 13.89 8.55 1.64
N GLU A 26 15.05 8.96 2.11
CA GLU A 26 15.65 8.40 3.32
C GLU A 26 14.85 8.82 4.56
N THR A 27 14.39 7.86 5.34
CA THR A 27 13.67 8.07 6.59
C THR A 27 14.26 7.20 7.70
N VAL A 28 14.01 7.54 8.96
CA VAL A 28 14.36 6.65 10.07
C VAL A 28 13.32 5.53 10.18
N ALA A 29 13.75 4.36 10.66
CA ALA A 29 12.82 3.29 10.98
C ALA A 29 12.20 3.56 12.37
N VAL A 30 10.87 3.62 12.42
CA VAL A 30 10.10 3.73 13.67
C VAL A 30 9.20 2.50 13.74
N HIS A 31 9.54 1.53 14.57
CA HIS A 31 8.97 0.20 14.53
C HIS A 31 9.08 -0.40 13.12
N ASN A 32 7.97 -0.73 12.46
CA ASN A 32 7.93 -1.24 11.09
C ASN A 32 7.58 -0.15 10.04
N ILE A 33 7.68 1.14 10.38
CA ILE A 33 7.38 2.27 9.49
C ILE A 33 8.66 3.01 9.13
N GLY A 34 8.84 3.36 7.86
CA GLY A 34 10.03 4.08 7.39
C GLY A 34 11.30 3.22 7.31
N GLY A 35 12.44 3.86 7.07
CA GLY A 35 13.71 3.17 6.81
C GLY A 35 13.60 2.25 5.60
N ASP A 36 14.15 1.04 5.73
CA ASP A 36 14.08 0.00 4.69
C ASP A 36 12.79 -0.83 4.73
N ASN A 37 11.86 -0.52 5.65
CA ASN A 37 10.59 -1.22 5.74
C ASN A 37 9.70 -0.93 4.52
N LEU A 38 8.83 -1.89 4.19
CA LEU A 38 7.79 -1.67 3.18
C LEU A 38 6.78 -0.63 3.69
N PRO A 39 6.19 0.18 2.80
CA PRO A 39 5.14 1.12 3.20
C PRO A 39 3.97 0.41 3.88
N VAL A 40 3.53 0.93 5.02
CA VAL A 40 2.44 0.34 5.81
C VAL A 40 1.06 0.74 5.29
N VAL A 41 0.07 -0.11 5.58
CA VAL A 41 -1.36 0.19 5.41
C VAL A 41 -1.97 0.37 6.79
N ILE A 42 -2.55 1.54 7.03
CA ILE A 42 -3.33 1.83 8.23
C ILE A 42 -4.81 1.83 7.85
N ALA A 43 -5.59 0.92 8.42
CA ALA A 43 -7.03 0.88 8.22
C ALA A 43 -7.72 1.90 9.13
N ALA A 44 -8.64 2.70 8.61
CA ALA A 44 -9.51 3.54 9.43
C ALA A 44 -10.80 2.80 9.81
N ARG A 45 -11.13 2.79 11.11
CA ARG A 45 -12.33 2.15 11.67
C ARG A 45 -13.03 3.10 12.66
N LEU A 46 -13.40 4.28 12.15
CA LEU A 46 -13.97 5.35 12.97
C LEU A 46 -15.44 5.13 13.31
N ASP A 47 -16.11 4.25 12.59
CA ASP A 47 -17.51 3.81 12.79
C ASP A 47 -17.66 2.59 13.71
N GLY A 48 -16.52 2.00 14.13
CA GLY A 48 -16.50 0.82 14.99
C GLY A 48 -16.68 -0.51 14.25
N ASN A 49 -16.76 -0.53 12.93
CA ASN A 49 -16.72 -1.78 12.16
C ASN A 49 -15.29 -2.33 12.15
N LEU A 50 -15.07 -3.46 12.83
CA LEU A 50 -13.76 -4.12 12.99
C LEU A 50 -13.63 -5.36 12.10
N GLU A 51 -14.31 -5.38 10.96
CA GLU A 51 -14.14 -6.44 9.97
C GLU A 51 -12.87 -6.21 9.13
N PHE A 52 -12.11 -7.29 8.95
CA PHE A 52 -10.87 -7.29 8.17
C PHE A 52 -10.83 -8.48 7.22
N ASN A 53 -10.18 -8.30 6.09
CA ASN A 53 -9.89 -9.41 5.18
C ASN A 53 -8.65 -10.17 5.70
N PRO A 54 -8.76 -11.48 6.04
CA PRO A 54 -7.63 -12.26 6.55
C PRO A 54 -6.44 -12.33 5.58
N GLN A 55 -6.68 -12.20 4.29
CA GLN A 55 -5.62 -12.24 3.26
C GLN A 55 -4.86 -10.91 3.16
N PHE A 56 -5.48 -9.79 3.57
CA PHE A 56 -4.95 -8.43 3.49
C PHE A 56 -5.14 -7.71 4.81
N LEU A 57 -4.54 -8.24 5.89
CA LEU A 57 -4.57 -7.59 7.18
C LEU A 57 -3.74 -6.29 7.13
N PRO A 58 -4.34 -5.15 7.49
CA PRO A 58 -3.60 -3.90 7.67
C PRO A 58 -2.52 -4.05 8.75
N ASP A 59 -1.47 -3.23 8.65
CA ASP A 59 -0.40 -3.22 9.64
C ASP A 59 -0.81 -2.52 10.93
N TYR A 60 -1.74 -1.57 10.85
CA TYR A 60 -2.32 -0.82 11.97
C TYR A 60 -3.81 -0.57 11.72
N VAL A 61 -4.56 -0.37 12.80
CA VAL A 61 -5.92 0.13 12.73
C VAL A 61 -6.05 1.44 13.51
N TYR A 62 -6.60 2.48 12.87
CA TYR A 62 -6.93 3.75 13.52
C TYR A 62 -8.43 3.79 13.83
N THR A 63 -8.75 3.88 15.11
CA THR A 63 -10.13 3.83 15.63
C THR A 63 -10.60 5.14 16.25
N GLY A 64 -9.76 6.19 16.19
CA GLY A 64 -10.09 7.50 16.73
C GLY A 64 -10.31 7.44 18.26
N ARG A 65 -11.50 7.80 18.70
CA ARG A 65 -11.83 7.84 20.13
C ARG A 65 -12.29 6.48 20.71
N SER A 66 -12.48 5.48 19.87
CA SER A 66 -12.95 4.16 20.30
C SER A 66 -11.77 3.26 20.64
N VAL A 67 -11.75 2.69 21.83
CA VAL A 67 -10.78 1.66 22.20
C VAL A 67 -11.42 0.29 21.94
N PRO A 68 -10.98 -0.45 20.91
CA PRO A 68 -11.58 -1.71 20.56
C PRO A 68 -11.31 -2.77 21.64
N ARG A 69 -12.33 -3.55 21.99
CA ARG A 69 -12.18 -4.64 22.95
C ARG A 69 -11.54 -5.89 22.37
N GLN A 70 -11.63 -6.05 21.04
CA GLN A 70 -11.12 -7.23 20.35
C GLN A 70 -10.64 -6.83 18.95
N LEU A 71 -9.40 -7.14 18.67
CA LEU A 71 -8.75 -6.99 17.36
C LEU A 71 -8.15 -8.35 16.95
N PRO A 72 -7.82 -8.55 15.68
CA PRO A 72 -6.97 -9.66 15.27
C PRO A 72 -5.71 -9.74 16.13
N GLU A 73 -5.25 -10.95 16.44
CA GLU A 73 -4.09 -11.18 17.31
C GLU A 73 -2.87 -10.41 16.84
N GLY A 74 -2.27 -9.63 17.73
CA GLY A 74 -1.08 -8.85 17.45
C GLY A 74 -1.29 -7.59 16.60
N MET A 75 -2.52 -7.24 16.20
CA MET A 75 -2.78 -6.04 15.40
C MET A 75 -2.64 -4.76 16.24
N PRO A 76 -1.70 -3.85 15.92
CA PRO A 76 -1.55 -2.60 16.63
C PRO A 76 -2.73 -1.65 16.38
N CYS A 77 -3.16 -0.97 17.44
CA CYS A 77 -4.23 0.02 17.41
C CYS A 77 -3.67 1.44 17.57
N ILE A 78 -4.24 2.37 16.83
CA ILE A 78 -3.96 3.80 16.97
C ILE A 78 -5.23 4.46 17.46
N ILE A 79 -5.15 5.20 18.58
CA ILE A 79 -6.27 5.95 19.16
C ILE A 79 -5.91 7.42 19.36
N ASP A 80 -6.91 8.27 19.47
CA ASP A 80 -6.69 9.70 19.74
C ASP A 80 -5.87 9.90 21.03
N ALA A 81 -4.91 10.81 20.99
CA ALA A 81 -3.92 10.99 22.05
C ALA A 81 -4.52 11.37 23.40
N ASP A 82 -5.63 12.12 23.43
CA ASP A 82 -6.31 12.48 24.69
C ASP A 82 -6.89 11.23 25.40
N ILE A 83 -7.37 10.25 24.66
CA ILE A 83 -7.84 8.97 25.21
C ILE A 83 -6.64 8.13 25.67
N TRP A 84 -5.59 8.05 24.86
CA TRP A 84 -4.39 7.30 25.18
C TRP A 84 -3.72 7.83 26.46
N MET A 85 -3.52 9.15 26.55
CA MET A 85 -2.88 9.80 27.71
C MET A 85 -3.69 9.58 28.99
N LYS A 86 -5.02 9.70 28.90
CA LYS A 86 -5.92 9.42 30.03
C LYS A 86 -5.76 7.99 30.55
N GLN A 87 -5.74 7.00 29.64
CA GLN A 87 -5.55 5.59 30.03
C GLN A 87 -4.17 5.35 30.64
N TYR A 88 -3.14 6.00 30.09
CA TYR A 88 -1.78 5.92 30.63
C TYR A 88 -1.71 6.47 32.07
N GLU A 89 -2.32 7.61 32.34
CA GLU A 89 -2.40 8.22 33.68
C GLU A 89 -3.21 7.36 34.66
N GLU A 90 -4.22 6.64 34.17
CA GLU A 90 -5.00 5.68 34.95
C GLU A 90 -4.27 4.34 35.17
N GLY A 91 -3.07 4.17 34.62
CA GLY A 91 -2.24 2.96 34.76
C GLY A 91 -2.73 1.77 33.92
N VAL A 92 -3.51 2.03 32.88
CA VAL A 92 -3.92 0.99 31.90
C VAL A 92 -2.73 0.62 31.03
N GLU A 93 -2.47 -0.68 30.91
CA GLU A 93 -1.41 -1.19 30.05
C GLU A 93 -1.71 -0.88 28.58
N GLN A 94 -0.72 -0.33 27.88
CA GLN A 94 -0.85 0.15 26.49
C GLN A 94 -0.10 -0.77 25.51
N GLU A 95 -0.25 -2.08 25.67
CA GLU A 95 0.39 -3.01 24.74
C GLU A 95 -0.22 -2.89 23.33
N ASN A 96 0.62 -2.61 22.33
CA ASN A 96 0.23 -2.41 20.92
C ASN A 96 -0.83 -1.32 20.70
N VAL A 97 -0.95 -0.34 21.60
CA VAL A 97 -1.85 0.81 21.44
C VAL A 97 -1.03 2.11 21.40
N TRP A 98 -1.19 2.88 20.33
CA TRP A 98 -0.36 4.04 20.03
C TRP A 98 -1.17 5.33 19.93
N PRO A 99 -0.64 6.46 20.43
CA PRO A 99 -1.34 7.74 20.38
C PRO A 99 -1.26 8.42 19.02
N ALA A 100 -2.38 9.02 18.60
CA ALA A 100 -2.47 9.91 17.45
C ALA A 100 -2.79 11.33 17.93
N PHE A 101 -1.89 12.25 17.67
CA PHE A 101 -2.00 13.67 17.96
C PHE A 101 -2.57 14.41 16.75
N LYS A 102 -3.41 15.39 17.00
CA LYS A 102 -3.90 16.35 16.00
C LYS A 102 -3.11 17.66 16.09
N GLY A 103 -3.19 18.51 15.08
CA GLY A 103 -2.36 19.69 14.99
C GLY A 103 -2.42 20.67 16.18
N ASP A 104 -3.56 20.76 16.85
CA ASP A 104 -3.75 21.57 18.07
C ASP A 104 -3.13 20.91 19.34
N GLN A 105 -2.86 19.62 19.29
CA GLN A 105 -2.22 18.85 20.37
C GLN A 105 -0.70 18.73 20.21
N PHE A 106 -0.15 19.32 19.18
CA PHE A 106 1.28 19.26 18.86
C PHE A 106 2.20 19.56 20.07
N PRO A 107 1.94 20.55 20.96
CA PRO A 107 2.81 20.83 22.11
C PRO A 107 2.96 19.66 23.09
N PHE A 108 2.04 18.70 23.08
CA PHE A 108 2.05 17.54 23.99
C PHE A 108 2.77 16.31 23.40
N VAL A 109 3.11 16.32 22.13
CA VAL A 109 3.73 15.16 21.46
C VAL A 109 5.07 14.80 22.08
N SER A 110 5.90 15.80 22.40
CA SER A 110 7.25 15.60 22.98
C SER A 110 7.21 15.02 24.39
N SER A 111 6.17 15.35 25.18
CA SER A 111 6.01 14.86 26.56
C SER A 111 5.40 13.46 26.67
N CYS A 112 4.83 12.94 25.58
CA CYS A 112 4.23 11.62 25.55
C CYS A 112 5.31 10.51 25.62
N PRO A 113 5.21 9.54 26.53
CA PRO A 113 6.22 8.50 26.72
C PRO A 113 6.17 7.36 25.68
N ALA A 114 5.17 7.35 24.79
CA ALA A 114 5.04 6.30 23.78
C ALA A 114 6.24 6.24 22.84
N SER A 115 6.72 5.03 22.51
CA SER A 115 7.86 4.81 21.61
C SER A 115 7.49 4.96 20.12
N LEU A 116 6.19 4.97 19.79
CA LEU A 116 5.65 5.28 18.48
C LEU A 116 4.52 6.28 18.66
N LYS A 117 4.55 7.38 17.95
CA LYS A 117 3.56 8.46 18.00
C LYS A 117 3.16 8.85 16.59
N PHE A 118 1.88 9.04 16.37
CA PHE A 118 1.36 9.55 15.10
C PHE A 118 0.96 11.01 15.26
N LEU A 119 1.36 11.85 14.31
CA LEU A 119 1.01 13.28 14.31
C LEU A 119 0.31 13.64 13.01
N PHE A 120 -0.98 13.93 13.06
CA PHE A 120 -1.73 14.47 11.94
C PHE A 120 -1.33 15.92 11.67
N ILE A 121 -0.79 16.19 10.50
CA ILE A 121 -0.23 17.49 10.15
C ILE A 121 -0.58 17.87 8.71
N THR A 122 -0.84 19.17 8.48
CA THR A 122 -0.93 19.77 7.16
C THR A 122 0.37 20.48 6.80
N TYR A 123 0.54 20.89 5.54
CA TYR A 123 1.71 21.70 5.14
C TYR A 123 1.86 22.98 5.98
N MET A 124 0.75 23.67 6.23
CA MET A 124 0.75 24.90 7.07
C MET A 124 1.06 24.61 8.55
N GLY A 125 0.80 23.39 9.01
CA GLY A 125 1.12 22.95 10.37
C GLY A 125 2.61 22.67 10.58
N LEU A 126 3.39 22.51 9.50
CA LEU A 126 4.85 22.33 9.57
C LEU A 126 5.55 23.69 9.73
N ASN A 127 5.27 24.36 10.84
CA ASN A 127 5.89 25.64 11.22
C ASN A 127 7.25 25.43 11.89
N ASP A 128 7.94 26.53 12.24
CA ASP A 128 9.29 26.48 12.84
C ASP A 128 9.32 25.69 14.16
N GLU A 129 8.27 25.76 14.97
CA GLU A 129 8.17 25.00 16.23
C GLU A 129 8.04 23.49 15.96
N ALA A 130 7.20 23.13 14.98
CA ALA A 130 7.04 21.75 14.56
C ALA A 130 8.37 21.19 14.00
N ILE A 131 9.05 21.95 13.15
CA ILE A 131 10.35 21.57 12.59
C ILE A 131 11.37 21.36 13.70
N ALA A 132 11.45 22.30 14.65
CA ALA A 132 12.38 22.18 15.79
C ALA A 132 12.09 20.93 16.62
N CYS A 133 10.84 20.64 16.94
CA CYS A 133 10.46 19.45 17.69
C CYS A 133 10.81 18.16 16.92
N LEU A 134 10.43 18.07 15.65
CA LEU A 134 10.64 16.88 14.83
C LEU A 134 12.12 16.53 14.64
N LYS A 135 13.02 17.52 14.66
CA LYS A 135 14.48 17.30 14.64
C LYS A 135 14.99 16.51 15.86
N TYR A 136 14.32 16.66 17.02
CA TYR A 136 14.69 15.97 18.26
C TYR A 136 13.88 14.68 18.51
N HIS A 137 12.78 14.49 17.77
CA HIS A 137 11.83 13.40 17.97
C HIS A 137 11.64 12.58 16.69
N PRO A 138 12.65 11.79 16.27
CA PRO A 138 12.58 10.98 15.07
C PRO A 138 11.54 9.84 15.17
N GLU A 139 11.13 9.48 16.39
CA GLU A 139 10.08 8.47 16.67
C GLU A 139 8.66 8.92 16.33
N ILE A 140 8.48 10.16 15.90
CA ILE A 140 7.17 10.66 15.45
C ILE A 140 6.95 10.31 13.99
N VAL A 141 5.89 9.57 13.71
CA VAL A 141 5.40 9.31 12.36
C VAL A 141 4.39 10.39 11.97
N LEU A 142 4.65 11.10 10.89
CA LEU A 142 3.73 12.11 10.39
C LEU A 142 2.60 11.47 9.58
N VAL A 143 1.37 11.84 9.88
CA VAL A 143 0.20 11.53 9.07
C VAL A 143 -0.17 12.79 8.29
N SER A 144 0.28 12.85 7.04
CA SER A 144 0.05 13.99 6.16
C SER A 144 -1.40 14.04 5.74
N GLN A 145 -2.12 15.09 6.10
CA GLN A 145 -3.49 15.33 5.70
C GLN A 145 -3.60 16.65 4.94
N SER A 146 -4.60 16.75 4.08
CA SER A 146 -4.86 17.95 3.29
C SER A 146 -6.36 18.26 3.24
N VAL A 147 -6.68 19.53 3.41
CA VAL A 147 -8.01 20.11 3.14
C VAL A 147 -7.97 21.03 1.91
N HIS A 148 -6.82 21.14 1.27
CA HIS A 148 -6.61 21.99 0.12
C HIS A 148 -7.24 21.36 -1.14
N PRO A 149 -7.81 22.15 -2.08
CA PRO A 149 -8.34 21.59 -3.34
C PRO A 149 -7.30 20.82 -4.17
N ASN A 150 -6.03 21.19 -4.09
CA ASN A 150 -4.90 20.42 -4.65
C ASN A 150 -4.20 19.66 -3.53
N ARG A 151 -4.81 18.55 -3.08
CA ARG A 151 -4.32 17.72 -1.97
C ARG A 151 -2.94 17.16 -2.24
N LEU A 152 -2.77 16.55 -3.42
CA LEU A 152 -1.48 16.00 -3.84
C LEU A 152 -0.36 17.03 -3.82
N GLY A 153 -0.63 18.24 -4.30
CA GLY A 153 0.35 19.33 -4.28
C GLY A 153 0.72 19.76 -2.86
N GLU A 154 -0.25 19.84 -1.94
CA GLU A 154 0.00 20.21 -0.54
C GLU A 154 0.80 19.14 0.19
N GLN A 155 0.45 17.88 0.02
CA GLN A 155 1.18 16.75 0.65
C GLN A 155 2.60 16.64 0.10
N ARG A 156 2.79 16.83 -1.21
CA ARG A 156 4.15 16.90 -1.80
C ARG A 156 4.95 18.06 -1.23
N ALA A 157 4.33 19.25 -1.09
CA ALA A 157 5.00 20.43 -0.52
C ALA A 157 5.43 20.20 0.94
N LEU A 158 4.59 19.51 1.74
CA LEU A 158 4.95 19.09 3.10
C LEU A 158 6.25 18.30 3.11
N VAL A 159 6.32 17.23 2.29
CA VAL A 159 7.50 16.35 2.28
C VAL A 159 8.73 17.05 1.73
N HIS A 160 8.58 17.89 0.70
CA HIS A 160 9.70 18.69 0.19
C HIS A 160 10.24 19.69 1.23
N GLN A 161 9.36 20.31 2.02
CA GLN A 161 9.80 21.15 3.13
C GLN A 161 10.55 20.32 4.18
N MET A 162 10.05 19.13 4.51
CA MET A 162 10.75 18.21 5.42
C MET A 162 12.16 17.86 4.89
N MET A 163 12.28 17.55 3.60
CA MET A 163 13.57 17.23 2.97
C MET A 163 14.53 18.43 3.05
N LYS A 164 14.05 19.63 2.75
CA LYS A 164 14.84 20.87 2.87
C LYS A 164 15.33 21.12 4.29
N GLU A 165 14.53 20.79 5.29
CA GLU A 165 14.87 20.94 6.71
C GLU A 165 15.69 19.75 7.27
N GLY A 166 15.96 18.73 6.46
CA GLY A 166 16.70 17.53 6.87
C GLY A 166 15.92 16.61 7.81
N LEU A 167 14.58 16.71 7.84
CA LEU A 167 13.72 15.85 8.65
C LEU A 167 13.62 14.45 8.03
N LYS A 168 13.91 13.42 8.83
CA LYS A 168 13.88 12.01 8.42
C LYS A 168 12.71 11.24 9.03
N ASN A 169 11.75 11.92 9.63
CA ASN A 169 10.53 11.29 10.16
C ASN A 169 9.77 10.59 9.04
N PRO A 170 9.23 9.37 9.27
CA PRO A 170 8.38 8.69 8.30
C PRO A 170 7.08 9.44 8.03
N VAL A 171 6.55 9.30 6.81
CA VAL A 171 5.29 9.96 6.40
C VAL A 171 4.30 8.93 5.89
N VAL A 172 3.12 8.90 6.53
CA VAL A 172 1.93 8.19 6.08
C VAL A 172 1.00 9.21 5.43
N PHE A 173 0.59 8.97 4.18
CA PHE A 173 -0.37 9.84 3.51
C PHE A 173 -1.79 9.45 3.88
N PHE A 174 -2.56 10.43 4.34
CA PHE A 174 -3.97 10.28 4.70
C PHE A 174 -4.85 10.93 3.64
N GLU A 175 -5.81 10.16 3.12
CA GLU A 175 -6.86 10.66 2.25
C GLU A 175 -8.24 10.19 2.70
N HIS A 176 -9.20 11.09 2.58
CA HIS A 176 -10.59 10.90 2.96
C HIS A 176 -11.53 11.07 1.76
N TYR A 177 -12.39 10.08 1.57
CA TYR A 177 -13.40 10.03 0.51
C TYR A 177 -14.79 9.75 1.07
N SER A 178 -15.80 9.90 0.21
CA SER A 178 -17.20 9.59 0.48
C SER A 178 -17.81 8.92 -0.75
N GLU A 179 -17.17 7.85 -1.23
CA GLU A 179 -17.55 7.17 -2.46
C GLU A 179 -18.50 6.01 -2.17
N GLU A 180 -19.48 5.85 -3.05
CA GLU A 180 -20.47 4.78 -3.01
C GLU A 180 -20.09 3.60 -3.92
N GLU A 181 -19.17 3.83 -4.87
CA GLU A 181 -18.71 2.85 -5.85
C GLU A 181 -17.21 2.58 -5.68
N ALA A 182 -16.84 1.28 -5.65
CA ALA A 182 -15.47 0.85 -5.47
C ALA A 182 -14.52 1.38 -6.56
N GLU A 183 -14.97 1.44 -7.82
CA GLU A 183 -14.18 1.94 -8.93
C GLU A 183 -13.83 3.43 -8.75
N ASN A 184 -14.78 4.24 -8.31
CA ASN A 184 -14.55 5.66 -8.04
C ASN A 184 -13.54 5.85 -6.91
N LEU A 185 -13.64 5.08 -5.83
CA LEU A 185 -12.66 5.10 -4.75
C LEU A 185 -11.28 4.72 -5.26
N GLN A 186 -11.16 3.64 -6.03
CA GLN A 186 -9.89 3.16 -6.58
C GLN A 186 -9.23 4.20 -7.49
N ILE A 187 -9.98 4.77 -8.44
CA ILE A 187 -9.43 5.74 -9.40
C ILE A 187 -8.97 7.02 -8.68
N LYS A 188 -9.82 7.58 -7.80
CA LYS A 188 -9.49 8.83 -7.11
C LYS A 188 -8.30 8.66 -6.16
N SER A 189 -8.34 7.63 -5.32
CA SER A 189 -7.25 7.39 -4.36
C SER A 189 -5.93 7.02 -5.03
N ALA A 190 -5.98 6.24 -6.13
CA ALA A 190 -4.79 5.95 -6.91
C ALA A 190 -4.21 7.21 -7.59
N ALA A 191 -5.04 8.12 -8.06
CA ALA A 191 -4.59 9.39 -8.65
C ALA A 191 -3.94 10.31 -7.61
N ASP A 192 -4.54 10.43 -6.42
CA ASP A 192 -4.04 11.32 -5.36
C ASP A 192 -2.76 10.77 -4.71
N MET A 193 -2.69 9.46 -4.43
CA MET A 193 -1.56 8.86 -3.71
C MET A 193 -0.47 8.31 -4.63
N GLY A 194 -0.84 7.84 -5.83
CA GLY A 194 0.08 7.14 -6.73
C GLY A 194 1.27 7.98 -7.14
N ALA A 195 1.07 9.28 -7.41
CA ALA A 195 2.17 10.17 -7.76
C ALA A 195 3.18 10.33 -6.61
N LEU A 196 2.71 10.42 -5.35
CA LEU A 196 3.58 10.53 -4.17
C LEU A 196 4.37 9.23 -3.93
N ILE A 197 3.77 8.09 -4.25
CA ILE A 197 4.42 6.78 -4.20
C ILE A 197 5.51 6.68 -5.27
N PHE A 198 5.22 7.07 -6.51
CA PHE A 198 6.20 7.07 -7.60
C PHE A 198 7.34 8.07 -7.36
N ASP A 199 7.06 9.18 -6.69
CA ASP A 199 8.08 10.13 -6.26
C ASP A 199 8.96 9.59 -5.10
N GLY A 200 8.65 8.42 -4.56
CA GLY A 200 9.40 7.79 -3.47
C GLY A 200 9.21 8.46 -2.10
N LEU A 201 8.13 9.20 -1.90
CA LEU A 201 7.88 10.02 -0.70
C LEU A 201 7.07 9.29 0.38
N CYS A 202 6.62 8.06 0.13
CA CYS A 202 5.61 7.37 0.90
C CYS A 202 6.21 6.29 1.81
N ASP A 203 5.94 6.35 3.12
CA ASP A 203 6.24 5.30 4.10
C ASP A 203 4.98 4.55 4.55
N GLY A 204 3.80 4.99 4.14
CA GLY A 204 2.53 4.32 4.39
C GLY A 204 1.34 5.11 3.88
N ILE A 205 0.19 4.45 3.83
CA ILE A 205 -1.08 5.07 3.47
C ILE A 205 -2.16 4.76 4.50
N LEU A 206 -2.97 5.76 4.78
CA LEU A 206 -4.18 5.69 5.56
C LEU A 206 -5.32 6.17 4.67
N LEU A 207 -6.15 5.23 4.24
CA LEU A 207 -7.30 5.51 3.38
C LEU A 207 -8.58 5.40 4.19
N TYR A 208 -9.40 6.44 4.17
CA TYR A 208 -10.70 6.45 4.84
C TYR A 208 -11.82 6.77 3.85
N ASN A 209 -12.86 5.96 3.82
CA ASN A 209 -14.06 6.21 3.03
C ASN A 209 -15.28 6.29 3.94
N GLN A 210 -15.95 7.42 3.93
CA GLN A 210 -17.16 7.67 4.72
C GLN A 210 -18.45 7.26 3.96
N GLY A 211 -18.33 6.87 2.68
CA GLY A 211 -19.44 6.33 1.89
C GLY A 211 -19.86 4.93 2.35
N SER A 212 -20.85 4.35 1.69
CA SER A 212 -21.48 3.08 2.07
C SER A 212 -20.66 1.83 1.71
N LEU A 213 -19.45 1.99 1.14
CA LEU A 213 -18.59 0.86 0.82
C LEU A 213 -18.12 0.12 2.07
N ASP A 214 -18.07 -1.20 1.98
CA ASP A 214 -17.47 -2.06 2.99
C ASP A 214 -16.02 -1.61 3.26
N PRO A 215 -15.61 -1.43 4.54
CA PRO A 215 -14.23 -1.06 4.90
C PRO A 215 -13.16 -1.99 4.32
N ILE A 216 -13.47 -3.27 4.09
CA ILE A 216 -12.60 -4.24 3.42
C ILE A 216 -12.23 -3.79 1.99
N VAL A 217 -13.16 -3.14 1.28
CA VAL A 217 -12.90 -2.59 -0.06
C VAL A 217 -11.86 -1.47 0.02
N THR A 218 -11.95 -0.62 1.05
CA THR A 218 -11.00 0.46 1.30
C THR A 218 -9.60 -0.08 1.60
N ASP A 219 -9.49 -1.08 2.49
CA ASP A 219 -8.21 -1.73 2.81
C ASP A 219 -7.60 -2.40 1.57
N THR A 220 -8.41 -3.16 0.83
CA THR A 220 -7.98 -3.84 -0.40
C THR A 220 -7.50 -2.84 -1.46
N THR A 221 -8.15 -1.68 -1.55
CA THR A 221 -7.74 -0.58 -2.44
C THR A 221 -6.38 -0.03 -2.01
N ALA A 222 -6.16 0.20 -0.72
CA ALA A 222 -4.88 0.67 -0.19
C ALA A 222 -3.73 -0.29 -0.55
N PHE A 223 -3.89 -1.58 -0.31
CA PHE A 223 -2.91 -2.59 -0.74
C PHE A 223 -2.71 -2.61 -2.26
N GLY A 224 -3.80 -2.45 -3.02
CA GLY A 224 -3.77 -2.40 -4.48
C GLY A 224 -2.95 -1.22 -5.01
N ILE A 225 -3.06 -0.04 -4.41
CA ILE A 225 -2.28 1.16 -4.77
C ILE A 225 -0.79 0.94 -4.52
N LEU A 226 -0.40 0.41 -3.36
CA LEU A 226 1.00 0.11 -3.04
C LEU A 226 1.59 -0.94 -3.98
N GLN A 227 0.80 -1.95 -4.36
CA GLN A 227 1.22 -2.98 -5.31
C GLN A 227 1.36 -2.43 -6.73
N ALA A 228 0.42 -1.60 -7.19
CA ALA A 228 0.51 -0.93 -8.50
C ALA A 228 1.73 -0.01 -8.58
N GLY A 229 2.06 0.68 -7.47
CA GLY A 229 3.28 1.46 -7.31
C GLY A 229 4.57 0.64 -7.17
N ARG A 230 4.48 -0.70 -7.12
CA ARG A 230 5.61 -1.65 -6.94
C ARG A 230 6.44 -1.43 -5.67
N VAL A 231 5.86 -0.78 -4.66
CA VAL A 231 6.53 -0.52 -3.37
C VAL A 231 6.21 -1.57 -2.30
N ARG A 232 5.09 -2.32 -2.50
CA ARG A 232 4.71 -3.43 -1.62
C ARG A 232 3.87 -4.45 -2.39
N THR A 233 4.30 -5.70 -2.42
CA THR A 233 3.56 -6.79 -3.05
C THR A 233 2.73 -7.52 -1.99
N SER A 234 1.41 -7.55 -2.16
CA SER A 234 0.46 -8.12 -1.22
C SER A 234 -0.26 -9.37 -1.73
N LYS A 235 -0.26 -9.59 -3.06
CA LYS A 235 -0.89 -10.72 -3.75
C LYS A 235 -0.06 -11.14 -4.95
N THR A 236 -0.40 -12.27 -5.56
CA THR A 236 0.18 -12.70 -6.84
C THR A 236 -0.10 -11.65 -7.93
N GLU A 237 0.92 -11.30 -8.70
CA GLU A 237 0.81 -10.45 -9.88
C GLU A 237 0.60 -11.33 -11.13
N TYR A 238 -0.33 -10.93 -11.98
CA TYR A 238 -0.60 -11.66 -13.22
C TYR A 238 -0.31 -10.79 -14.43
N ILE A 239 0.50 -11.32 -15.34
CA ILE A 239 0.78 -10.72 -16.64
C ILE A 239 0.03 -11.55 -17.68
N SER A 240 -1.05 -11.02 -18.24
CA SER A 240 -1.82 -11.74 -19.26
C SER A 240 -1.86 -10.97 -20.57
N CYS A 241 -1.77 -11.69 -21.69
CA CYS A 241 -2.00 -11.06 -22.97
C CYS A 241 -3.51 -10.74 -23.17
N PRO A 242 -3.84 -9.72 -23.99
CA PRO A 242 -5.25 -9.34 -24.22
C PRO A 242 -6.03 -10.35 -25.07
N GLY A 243 -5.39 -11.42 -25.54
CA GLY A 243 -5.96 -12.36 -26.49
C GLY A 243 -5.93 -11.83 -27.93
N CYS A 244 -5.75 -12.72 -28.86
CA CYS A 244 -5.79 -12.42 -30.29
C CYS A 244 -6.16 -13.68 -31.08
N GLY A 245 -6.27 -13.61 -32.41
CA GLY A 245 -6.57 -14.78 -33.27
C GLY A 245 -5.57 -15.93 -33.19
N ARG A 246 -4.47 -15.77 -32.49
CA ARG A 246 -3.45 -16.80 -32.19
C ARG A 246 -3.62 -17.46 -30.83
N THR A 247 -4.60 -17.02 -30.02
CA THR A 247 -4.92 -17.65 -28.73
C THR A 247 -5.48 -19.05 -28.99
N LEU A 248 -4.92 -20.05 -28.31
CA LEU A 248 -5.15 -21.46 -28.62
C LEU A 248 -6.05 -22.17 -27.64
N TYR A 249 -6.54 -21.47 -26.62
CA TYR A 249 -7.39 -21.96 -25.55
C TYR A 249 -8.31 -20.85 -25.02
N ASP A 250 -9.26 -21.17 -24.15
CA ASP A 250 -10.09 -20.16 -23.47
C ASP A 250 -9.26 -19.43 -22.41
N LEU A 251 -8.74 -18.27 -22.80
CA LEU A 251 -7.83 -17.46 -21.98
C LEU A 251 -8.52 -16.94 -20.71
N GLU A 252 -9.77 -16.50 -20.81
CA GLU A 252 -10.51 -15.89 -19.69
C GLU A 252 -10.79 -16.89 -18.58
N SER A 253 -11.34 -18.07 -18.94
CA SER A 253 -11.61 -19.13 -17.96
C SER A 253 -10.31 -19.67 -17.34
N THR A 254 -9.24 -19.77 -18.13
CA THR A 254 -7.92 -20.23 -17.64
C THR A 254 -7.31 -19.21 -16.69
N ILE A 255 -7.39 -17.92 -16.98
CA ILE A 255 -6.95 -16.85 -16.05
C ILE A 255 -7.71 -16.96 -14.73
N ALA A 256 -9.03 -17.14 -14.76
CA ALA A 256 -9.84 -17.28 -13.55
C ALA A 256 -9.43 -18.50 -12.72
N ARG A 257 -9.19 -19.67 -13.35
CA ARG A 257 -8.73 -20.90 -12.69
C ARG A 257 -7.34 -20.71 -12.04
N ILE A 258 -6.39 -20.13 -12.76
CA ILE A 258 -5.03 -19.87 -12.23
C ILE A 258 -5.10 -18.88 -11.07
N LYS A 259 -5.88 -17.80 -11.20
CA LYS A 259 -6.07 -16.82 -10.11
C LYS A 259 -6.67 -17.44 -8.86
N ALA A 260 -7.67 -18.30 -9.02
CA ALA A 260 -8.30 -19.00 -7.89
C ALA A 260 -7.30 -19.92 -7.16
N ALA A 261 -6.41 -20.57 -7.89
CA ALA A 261 -5.45 -21.51 -7.34
C ALA A 261 -4.17 -20.87 -6.76
N THR A 262 -3.80 -19.66 -7.21
CA THR A 262 -2.50 -19.05 -6.90
C THR A 262 -2.58 -17.65 -6.31
N GLY A 263 -3.77 -17.07 -6.14
CA GLY A 263 -3.96 -15.67 -5.70
C GLY A 263 -3.36 -15.36 -4.32
N HIS A 264 -3.18 -16.37 -3.48
CA HIS A 264 -2.57 -16.27 -2.16
C HIS A 264 -1.03 -16.28 -2.15
N LEU A 265 -0.40 -16.58 -3.29
CA LEU A 265 1.07 -16.68 -3.40
C LEU A 265 1.71 -15.28 -3.51
N LYS A 266 1.85 -14.62 -2.37
CA LYS A 266 2.38 -13.25 -2.29
C LYS A 266 3.78 -13.17 -2.89
N GLY A 267 3.99 -12.14 -3.72
CA GLY A 267 5.30 -11.86 -4.31
C GLY A 267 5.59 -12.56 -5.63
N LEU A 268 4.79 -13.57 -6.03
CA LEU A 268 4.96 -14.23 -7.31
C LEU A 268 4.33 -13.43 -8.46
N LYS A 269 4.98 -13.51 -9.63
CA LYS A 269 4.47 -13.02 -10.91
C LYS A 269 4.23 -14.19 -11.84
N ILE A 270 2.99 -14.35 -12.30
CA ILE A 270 2.59 -15.44 -13.19
C ILE A 270 2.16 -14.87 -14.54
N GLY A 271 2.88 -15.25 -15.61
CA GLY A 271 2.55 -14.93 -16.99
C GLY A 271 1.52 -15.91 -17.55
N ILE A 272 0.43 -15.42 -18.15
CA ILE A 272 -0.60 -16.23 -18.79
C ILE A 272 -0.76 -15.77 -20.23
N MET A 273 -0.18 -16.51 -21.17
CA MET A 273 -0.01 -16.11 -22.56
C MET A 273 -0.75 -17.03 -23.52
N GLY A 274 -1.58 -16.46 -24.38
CA GLY A 274 -2.39 -17.20 -25.33
C GLY A 274 -1.61 -17.96 -26.40
N CYS A 275 -0.35 -17.57 -26.70
CA CYS A 275 0.48 -18.25 -27.70
C CYS A 275 1.99 -18.06 -27.43
N ILE A 276 2.80 -18.97 -28.03
CA ILE A 276 4.26 -18.96 -27.91
C ILE A 276 4.95 -17.83 -28.69
N VAL A 277 4.26 -17.16 -29.62
CA VAL A 277 4.90 -16.20 -30.54
C VAL A 277 5.43 -14.97 -29.81
N ASN A 278 4.58 -14.32 -29.02
CA ASN A 278 4.94 -13.13 -28.25
C ASN A 278 5.05 -13.43 -26.74
N GLY A 279 4.37 -14.50 -26.29
CA GLY A 279 4.19 -14.82 -24.88
C GLY A 279 5.49 -14.82 -24.08
N PRO A 280 6.55 -15.54 -24.47
CA PRO A 280 7.80 -15.56 -23.73
C PRO A 280 8.48 -14.19 -23.58
N GLY A 281 8.30 -13.30 -24.57
CA GLY A 281 8.82 -11.93 -24.50
C GLY A 281 7.99 -11.02 -23.59
N GLU A 282 6.67 -11.11 -23.70
CA GLU A 282 5.72 -10.29 -22.91
C GLU A 282 5.71 -10.66 -21.42
N MET A 283 6.05 -11.91 -21.08
CA MET A 283 6.16 -12.36 -19.69
C MET A 283 7.60 -12.44 -19.18
N ALA A 284 8.55 -11.72 -19.79
CA ALA A 284 9.98 -11.81 -19.44
C ALA A 284 10.29 -11.55 -17.96
N ASP A 285 9.43 -10.78 -17.27
CA ASP A 285 9.54 -10.45 -15.84
C ASP A 285 8.73 -11.40 -14.95
N ALA A 286 8.03 -12.39 -15.52
CA ALA A 286 7.28 -13.37 -14.74
C ALA A 286 8.21 -14.42 -14.13
N ASP A 287 7.88 -14.86 -12.90
CA ASP A 287 8.58 -15.97 -12.24
C ASP A 287 8.15 -17.30 -12.86
N TYR A 288 6.87 -17.43 -13.19
CA TYR A 288 6.29 -18.61 -13.85
C TYR A 288 5.45 -18.19 -15.05
N GLY A 289 5.40 -19.04 -16.07
CA GLY A 289 4.65 -18.80 -17.28
C GLY A 289 3.78 -19.98 -17.70
N TYR A 290 2.53 -19.67 -18.07
CA TYR A 290 1.57 -20.58 -18.69
C TYR A 290 1.34 -20.09 -20.12
N VAL A 291 1.79 -20.84 -21.13
CA VAL A 291 1.89 -20.37 -22.50
C VAL A 291 1.26 -21.36 -23.46
N GLY A 292 0.29 -20.92 -24.28
CA GLY A 292 -0.29 -21.74 -25.33
C GLY A 292 0.74 -22.18 -26.37
N ALA A 293 0.93 -23.49 -26.53
CA ALA A 293 1.91 -24.08 -27.44
C ALA A 293 1.29 -24.69 -28.71
N GLY A 294 0.02 -25.04 -28.65
CA GLY A 294 -0.78 -25.62 -29.74
C GLY A 294 -2.21 -25.82 -29.29
N ARG A 295 -3.10 -26.31 -30.16
CA ARG A 295 -4.50 -26.60 -29.76
C ARG A 295 -4.52 -27.64 -28.64
N GLY A 296 -5.09 -27.28 -27.49
CA GLY A 296 -5.15 -28.10 -26.29
C GLY A 296 -3.79 -28.42 -25.69
N LYS A 297 -2.75 -27.66 -26.00
CA LYS A 297 -1.38 -27.87 -25.50
C LYS A 297 -0.79 -26.61 -24.93
N ILE A 298 -0.18 -26.75 -23.76
CA ILE A 298 0.42 -25.67 -22.98
C ILE A 298 1.91 -25.99 -22.76
N SER A 299 2.72 -24.97 -22.66
CA SER A 299 4.09 -25.04 -22.16
C SER A 299 4.22 -24.21 -20.90
N LEU A 300 4.95 -24.77 -19.91
CA LEU A 300 5.22 -24.11 -18.64
C LEU A 300 6.64 -23.58 -18.61
N TYR A 301 6.79 -22.39 -18.07
CA TYR A 301 8.05 -21.68 -17.97
C TYR A 301 8.37 -21.34 -16.51
N LYS A 302 9.67 -21.36 -16.19
CA LYS A 302 10.23 -20.69 -15.01
C LYS A 302 11.12 -19.57 -15.51
N LYS A 303 10.75 -18.33 -15.22
CA LYS A 303 11.36 -17.15 -15.83
C LYS A 303 11.36 -17.27 -17.36
N LYS A 304 12.54 -17.27 -17.99
CA LYS A 304 12.68 -17.37 -19.45
C LYS A 304 12.87 -18.80 -19.95
N GLU A 305 13.00 -19.78 -19.06
CA GLU A 305 13.28 -21.18 -19.41
C GLU A 305 11.99 -21.98 -19.51
N CYS A 306 11.83 -22.69 -20.63
CA CYS A 306 10.72 -23.62 -20.83
C CYS A 306 11.02 -24.94 -20.13
N ILE A 307 10.28 -25.22 -19.06
CA ILE A 307 10.48 -26.41 -18.21
C ILE A 307 9.72 -27.61 -18.75
N GLU A 308 8.46 -27.43 -19.11
CA GLU A 308 7.63 -28.50 -19.68
C GLU A 308 6.96 -28.04 -20.97
N LYS A 309 6.88 -28.94 -21.97
CA LYS A 309 6.30 -28.66 -23.29
C LYS A 309 5.16 -29.59 -23.60
N ASN A 310 4.17 -29.03 -24.32
CA ASN A 310 3.06 -29.81 -24.88
C ASN A 310 2.21 -30.56 -23.85
N ILE A 311 2.05 -30.02 -22.67
CA ILE A 311 1.17 -30.53 -21.62
C ILE A 311 -0.28 -30.41 -22.09
N PRO A 312 -1.14 -31.41 -21.87
CA PRO A 312 -2.59 -31.26 -22.10
C PRO A 312 -3.14 -30.07 -21.30
N GLU A 313 -3.98 -29.25 -21.92
CA GLU A 313 -4.59 -28.06 -21.28
C GLU A 313 -5.31 -28.42 -19.96
N GLU A 314 -5.93 -29.59 -19.91
CA GLU A 314 -6.67 -30.08 -18.75
C GLU A 314 -5.80 -30.25 -17.51
N GLU A 315 -4.54 -30.67 -17.69
CA GLU A 315 -3.56 -30.92 -16.63
C GLU A 315 -2.68 -29.68 -16.32
N ALA A 316 -2.64 -28.71 -17.22
CA ALA A 316 -1.61 -27.67 -17.23
C ALA A 316 -1.66 -26.72 -16.03
N VAL A 317 -2.84 -26.48 -15.42
CA VAL A 317 -2.97 -25.65 -14.21
C VAL A 317 -2.40 -26.41 -12.99
N GLU A 318 -2.69 -27.69 -12.87
CA GLU A 318 -2.18 -28.54 -11.79
C GLU A 318 -0.65 -28.66 -11.89
N ARG A 319 -0.15 -28.87 -13.11
CA ARG A 319 1.32 -28.93 -13.37
C ARG A 319 2.01 -27.59 -13.07
N LEU A 320 1.36 -26.46 -13.32
CA LEU A 320 1.88 -25.15 -12.91
C LEU A 320 2.02 -25.06 -11.38
N ILE A 321 1.02 -25.52 -10.64
CA ILE A 321 1.05 -25.55 -9.18
C ILE A 321 2.17 -26.48 -8.67
N GLU A 322 2.30 -27.67 -9.27
CA GLU A 322 3.39 -28.60 -8.96
C GLU A 322 4.77 -27.97 -9.21
N LEU A 323 4.92 -27.27 -10.33
CA LEU A 323 6.15 -26.54 -10.66
C LEU A 323 6.49 -25.46 -9.62
N ILE A 324 5.48 -24.71 -9.16
CA ILE A 324 5.65 -23.70 -8.11
C ILE A 324 6.06 -24.38 -6.79
N LYS A 325 5.40 -25.50 -6.42
CA LYS A 325 5.73 -26.28 -5.22
C LYS A 325 7.14 -26.86 -5.27
N ALA A 326 7.53 -27.43 -6.39
CA ALA A 326 8.84 -28.03 -6.58
C ALA A 326 10.00 -27.03 -6.44
N ASN A 327 9.71 -25.74 -6.65
CA ASN A 327 10.68 -24.65 -6.48
C ASN A 327 10.64 -23.99 -5.10
N GLY A 328 9.78 -24.44 -4.19
CA GLY A 328 9.66 -23.88 -2.83
C GLY A 328 8.92 -22.54 -2.75
N ASP A 329 8.30 -22.10 -3.84
CA ASP A 329 7.62 -20.82 -3.93
C ASP A 329 6.12 -20.91 -3.60
N TYR A 330 5.63 -22.11 -3.25
CA TYR A 330 4.23 -22.33 -2.85
C TYR A 330 4.07 -22.18 -1.34
N GLN A 331 3.13 -21.37 -0.93
CA GLN A 331 2.69 -21.25 0.47
C GLN A 331 1.26 -21.79 0.58
N GLU A 332 1.00 -22.62 1.58
CA GLU A 332 -0.37 -23.07 1.82
C GLU A 332 -1.24 -21.91 2.31
N ASN A 333 -2.48 -21.88 1.85
CA ASN A 333 -3.47 -20.92 2.34
C ASN A 333 -3.74 -21.26 3.83
N LYS A 334 -3.30 -20.39 4.73
CA LYS A 334 -3.58 -20.52 6.18
C LYS A 334 -4.95 -19.98 6.50
#